data_825230f51eef4adf84f4864703cf9a5d
#
_entry.id   825230f51eef4adf84f4864703cf9a5d
#
_cell.length_a   1.000
_cell.length_b   1.000
_cell.length_c   1.000
_cell.angle_alpha   90.00
_cell.angle_beta   90.00
_cell.angle_gamma   90.00
#
_symmetry.space_group_name_H-M   'P 1'
#
loop_
_entity.id
_entity.type
_entity.pdbx_description
1 polymer ?
#
loop_
_entity_poly.entity_id
_entity_poly.type
_entity_poly.pdbx_seq_one_letter_code
_entity_poly.pdbx_strand_id
1 'polypeptide(L)'
;KLTPLCVILNCTDLKNTTITNTTTPPSTSPTSSSGKIIEEVEMKNCSFNITTSIRNKVQKEFALFYKSDVMPIDNDTTSYTLINCNTSVITQACPKTSFEPIPIYYCAPAGFAILKCNNKTFNGTGPCTNVSTVQCTHGIRPVVSTQLLLNGSLAEEEIIIRSENLTDNTKTIIVHLNKPVVINCTRPNNNTRKSIHMGPGRAFYATGDIIGDIRKAYCNISKQDWNNTLGQIVTKLREKFRNKTIVFNQPAGGDPEIVMHTFNCGGEFFYCNTTQLFNSTWPHNSTWNDTETNSTGIIELPCRIKQIINRWQEVGKAMYAPPIKGKIRCSSNITGLLLTRDGGNGNGSTGTNETFRPGGGNMKDNWRSELYKYKVVKIEPLGLAPTKAKRRVVQREKRAVGLGALF
;
A
#
# COMPACT_ATOMS: atom_id res chain seq x y z
N LYS A 1 7.72 9.84 -22.39
CA LYS A 1 8.49 10.78 -21.57
C LYS A 1 7.87 12.16 -21.60
N LEU A 2 7.70 12.79 -20.44
CA LEU A 2 7.10 14.11 -20.29
C LEU A 2 8.14 15.23 -20.17
N THR A 3 9.36 15.03 -20.65
CA THR A 3 10.41 16.05 -20.62
C THR A 3 9.96 17.40 -21.21
N PRO A 4 9.15 17.46 -22.29
CA PRO A 4 8.65 18.72 -22.81
C PRO A 4 7.71 19.47 -21.87
N LEU A 5 7.17 18.83 -20.83
CA LEU A 5 6.31 19.47 -19.84
C LEU A 5 7.07 19.98 -18.63
N CYS A 6 8.36 19.73 -18.52
CA CYS A 6 9.19 20.33 -17.49
C CYS A 6 9.53 21.78 -17.86
N VAL A 7 8.50 22.58 -17.98
CA VAL A 7 8.52 23.99 -18.28
C VAL A 7 7.89 24.79 -17.14
N ILE A 8 8.06 26.10 -17.18
CA ILE A 8 7.42 26.98 -16.21
C ILE A 8 5.92 26.98 -16.45
N LEU A 9 5.17 26.61 -15.42
CA LEU A 9 3.71 26.67 -15.42
C LEU A 9 3.26 27.93 -14.72
N ASN A 10 2.31 28.63 -15.33
CA ASN A 10 1.64 29.76 -14.68
C ASN A 10 0.32 29.26 -14.09
N CYS A 11 0.29 29.06 -12.78
CA CYS A 11 -0.83 28.41 -12.08
C CYS A 11 -1.59 29.39 -11.20
N THR A 12 -2.88 29.26 -11.23
CA THR A 12 -3.80 29.94 -10.33
C THR A 12 -4.64 28.91 -9.60
N ASP A 13 -5.09 29.25 -8.40
CA ASP A 13 -5.97 28.36 -7.66
C ASP A 13 -7.32 28.24 -8.38
N LEU A 14 -7.85 27.04 -8.45
CA LEU A 14 -9.17 26.79 -8.99
C LEU A 14 -10.20 27.34 -8.00
N LYS A 15 -10.89 28.42 -8.38
CA LYS A 15 -11.92 29.01 -7.53
C LYS A 15 -13.17 28.14 -7.56
N ASN A 16 -13.76 27.92 -6.41
CA ASN A 16 -15.03 27.22 -6.27
C ASN A 16 -16.18 28.11 -6.72
N THR A 17 -16.26 28.40 -8.01
CA THR A 17 -17.31 29.26 -8.60
C THR A 17 -18.65 28.55 -8.74
N THR A 18 -18.69 27.22 -8.57
CA THR A 18 -19.91 26.44 -8.73
C THR A 18 -20.84 26.48 -7.53
N ILE A 19 -20.37 26.91 -6.35
CA ILE A 19 -21.20 27.04 -5.14
C ILE A 19 -22.00 28.33 -5.13
N THR A 20 -21.65 29.33 -5.92
CA THR A 20 -22.35 30.61 -5.96
C THR A 20 -23.64 30.58 -6.73
N ASN A 21 -23.95 29.52 -7.46
CA ASN A 21 -25.21 29.39 -8.23
C ASN A 21 -26.29 28.58 -7.51
N THR A 22 -26.04 28.06 -6.32
CA THR A 22 -27.12 27.56 -5.49
C THR A 22 -27.72 28.73 -4.75
N THR A 23 -28.91 29.13 -5.21
CA THR A 23 -29.76 30.11 -4.58
C THR A 23 -30.35 29.58 -3.27
N THR A 24 -29.55 29.02 -2.41
CA THR A 24 -29.91 28.91 -1.01
C THR A 24 -29.43 30.20 -0.36
N PRO A 25 -30.36 30.99 0.17
CA PRO A 25 -29.93 32.14 0.94
C PRO A 25 -28.99 31.66 2.02
N PRO A 26 -27.83 32.30 2.20
CA PRO A 26 -26.99 31.95 3.31
C PRO A 26 -27.84 32.07 4.55
N SER A 27 -28.10 30.98 5.23
CA SER A 27 -28.71 31.04 6.54
C SER A 27 -27.74 31.85 7.39
N THR A 28 -28.14 33.05 7.63
CA THR A 28 -27.45 33.96 8.52
C THR A 28 -27.58 33.44 9.94
N SER A 29 -26.79 32.49 10.28
CA SER A 29 -26.43 32.31 11.66
C SER A 29 -24.93 32.58 11.76
N PRO A 30 -24.56 33.75 12.21
CA PRO A 30 -23.18 34.08 12.45
C PRO A 30 -22.70 33.46 13.77
N THR A 31 -22.95 32.21 13.96
CA THR A 31 -22.43 31.52 15.12
C THR A 31 -21.21 30.73 14.71
N SER A 32 -20.17 31.23 15.18
CA SER A 32 -18.85 30.66 15.21
C SER A 32 -17.93 31.10 14.08
N SER A 33 -17.19 32.02 14.44
CA SER A 33 -15.84 32.35 14.04
C SER A 33 -14.85 31.17 13.99
N SER A 34 -15.28 29.96 14.30
CA SER A 34 -14.45 28.79 14.31
C SER A 34 -14.91 27.84 13.22
N GLY A 35 -14.45 28.05 12.02
CA GLY A 35 -14.61 26.99 11.08
C GLY A 35 -15.31 27.33 9.77
N LYS A 36 -14.99 28.46 9.19
CA LYS A 36 -14.88 28.45 7.74
C LYS A 36 -13.69 27.55 7.42
N ILE A 37 -13.97 26.27 7.40
CA ILE A 37 -13.16 25.37 6.61
C ILE A 37 -13.36 25.88 5.19
N ILE A 38 -12.49 26.78 4.77
CA ILE A 38 -12.27 27.03 3.37
C ILE A 38 -11.80 25.67 2.88
N GLU A 39 -12.68 24.90 2.28
CA GLU A 39 -12.28 23.69 1.56
C GLU A 39 -11.27 24.15 0.54
N GLU A 40 -10.00 23.99 0.86
CA GLU A 40 -8.94 24.28 -0.09
C GLU A 40 -9.18 23.38 -1.29
N VAL A 41 -9.47 24.01 -2.41
CA VAL A 41 -9.55 23.32 -3.67
C VAL A 41 -8.16 22.77 -3.96
N GLU A 42 -8.03 21.45 -4.05
CA GLU A 42 -6.73 20.78 -4.24
C GLU A 42 -6.20 20.87 -5.66
N MET A 43 -6.82 21.66 -6.53
CA MET A 43 -6.42 21.76 -7.92
C MET A 43 -6.02 23.18 -8.31
N LYS A 44 -5.08 23.24 -9.23
CA LYS A 44 -4.63 24.48 -9.84
C LYS A 44 -4.89 24.45 -11.33
N ASN A 45 -5.33 25.59 -11.86
CA ASN A 45 -5.43 25.82 -13.29
C ASN A 45 -4.10 26.39 -13.78
N CYS A 46 -3.39 25.61 -14.57
CA CYS A 46 -2.06 25.95 -15.05
C CYS A 46 -2.05 26.20 -16.56
N SER A 47 -1.42 27.28 -17.00
CA SER A 47 -1.15 27.53 -18.39
C SER A 47 0.33 27.34 -18.69
N PHE A 48 0.64 26.84 -19.86
CA PHE A 48 2.01 26.58 -20.30
C PHE A 48 2.10 26.64 -21.83
N ASN A 49 3.31 26.80 -22.31
CA ASN A 49 3.58 26.86 -23.73
C ASN A 49 4.15 25.55 -24.23
N ILE A 50 3.58 25.01 -25.29
CA ILE A 50 4.07 23.81 -25.96
C ILE A 50 4.57 24.19 -27.36
N THR A 51 5.74 23.69 -27.71
CA THR A 51 6.26 23.79 -29.07
C THR A 51 5.82 22.58 -29.87
N THR A 52 4.98 22.78 -30.88
CA THR A 52 4.61 21.71 -31.82
C THR A 52 5.69 21.54 -32.88
N SER A 53 6.10 20.30 -33.14
CA SER A 53 7.30 19.97 -33.92
C SER A 53 7.20 20.31 -35.41
N ILE A 54 6.02 20.58 -35.95
CA ILE A 54 5.85 20.70 -37.41
C ILE A 54 6.11 22.12 -37.93
N ARG A 55 6.06 23.14 -37.08
CA ARG A 55 6.27 24.54 -37.52
C ARG A 55 6.90 25.42 -36.44
N ASN A 56 7.51 24.91 -35.41
CA ASN A 56 8.03 25.71 -34.29
C ASN A 56 6.98 26.68 -33.71
N LYS A 57 5.69 26.33 -33.83
CA LYS A 57 4.62 27.12 -33.24
C LYS A 57 4.58 26.89 -31.77
N VAL A 58 4.77 27.92 -30.99
CA VAL A 58 4.51 27.92 -29.57
C VAL A 58 3.01 28.09 -29.37
N GLN A 59 2.38 27.12 -28.80
CA GLN A 59 0.96 27.14 -28.52
C GLN A 59 0.72 27.16 -27.01
N LYS A 60 -0.14 28.05 -26.54
CA LYS A 60 -0.51 28.14 -25.14
C LYS A 60 -1.61 27.13 -24.84
N GLU A 61 -1.37 26.31 -23.84
CA GLU A 61 -2.34 25.28 -23.38
C GLU A 61 -2.64 25.44 -21.90
N PHE A 62 -3.81 24.96 -21.50
CA PHE A 62 -4.27 24.96 -20.13
C PHE A 62 -4.55 23.53 -19.67
N ALA A 63 -4.21 23.23 -18.43
CA ALA A 63 -4.54 21.96 -17.80
C ALA A 63 -4.76 22.16 -16.31
N LEU A 64 -5.56 21.27 -15.71
CA LEU A 64 -5.73 21.22 -14.27
C LEU A 64 -4.77 20.20 -13.67
N PHE A 65 -4.06 20.61 -12.64
CA PHE A 65 -3.16 19.75 -11.88
C PHE A 65 -3.56 19.77 -10.41
N TYR A 66 -3.33 18.67 -9.71
CA TYR A 66 -3.45 18.64 -8.25
C TYR A 66 -2.32 19.45 -7.62
N LYS A 67 -2.61 20.16 -6.52
CA LYS A 67 -1.60 20.96 -5.80
C LYS A 67 -0.36 20.15 -5.41
N SER A 68 -0.54 18.87 -5.12
CA SER A 68 0.55 17.97 -4.75
C SER A 68 1.47 17.61 -5.92
N ASP A 69 1.07 17.84 -7.16
CA ASP A 69 1.84 17.53 -8.36
C ASP A 69 2.65 18.71 -8.88
N VAL A 70 2.48 19.89 -8.33
CA VAL A 70 3.18 21.11 -8.73
C VAL A 70 3.98 21.68 -7.55
N MET A 71 5.11 22.27 -7.88
CA MET A 71 6.03 22.85 -6.91
C MET A 71 6.29 24.32 -7.29
N PRO A 72 6.20 25.27 -6.35
CA PRO A 72 6.49 26.68 -6.65
C PRO A 72 7.96 26.85 -7.01
N ILE A 73 8.22 27.76 -7.97
CA ILE A 73 9.56 28.19 -8.35
C ILE A 73 9.83 29.53 -7.67
N ASP A 74 10.91 29.60 -6.89
CA ASP A 74 11.32 30.78 -6.18
C ASP A 74 10.19 31.41 -5.34
N ASN A 75 10.30 32.68 -4.98
CA ASN A 75 9.29 33.41 -4.21
C ASN A 75 8.15 33.97 -5.07
N ASP A 76 8.07 33.57 -6.33
CA ASP A 76 7.00 33.99 -7.22
C ASP A 76 5.74 33.15 -6.98
N THR A 77 4.63 33.80 -6.68
CA THR A 77 3.37 33.15 -6.31
C THR A 77 2.61 32.52 -7.46
N THR A 78 3.05 32.72 -8.71
CA THR A 78 2.36 32.24 -9.91
C THR A 78 3.14 31.25 -10.74
N SER A 79 4.45 31.16 -10.53
CA SER A 79 5.32 30.26 -11.30
C SER A 79 5.51 28.93 -10.60
N TYR A 80 5.20 27.85 -11.30
CA TYR A 80 5.29 26.48 -10.80
C TYR A 80 6.00 25.58 -11.81
N THR A 81 6.45 24.45 -11.34
CA THR A 81 6.94 23.34 -12.18
C THR A 81 6.32 22.04 -11.66
N LEU A 82 6.22 21.05 -12.54
CA LEU A 82 5.79 19.73 -12.10
C LEU A 82 6.80 19.18 -11.11
N ILE A 83 6.28 18.50 -10.09
CA ILE A 83 7.14 17.87 -9.07
C ILE A 83 8.04 16.82 -9.72
N ASN A 84 9.25 16.65 -9.21
CA ASN A 84 10.27 15.72 -9.71
C ASN A 84 10.85 16.01 -11.11
N CYS A 85 10.51 17.11 -11.76
CA CYS A 85 11.14 17.49 -13.04
C CYS A 85 12.66 17.65 -12.94
N ASN A 86 13.16 18.12 -11.79
CA ASN A 86 14.58 18.36 -11.58
C ASN A 86 15.36 17.10 -11.19
N THR A 87 14.69 16.08 -10.69
CA THR A 87 15.34 14.91 -10.06
C THR A 87 15.03 13.59 -10.75
N SER A 88 13.98 13.55 -11.58
CA SER A 88 13.48 12.29 -12.12
C SER A 88 13.04 12.43 -13.57
N VAL A 89 13.11 11.33 -14.28
CA VAL A 89 12.47 11.20 -15.60
C VAL A 89 11.01 10.85 -15.36
N ILE A 90 10.10 11.70 -15.87
CA ILE A 90 8.66 11.47 -15.77
C ILE A 90 8.19 10.79 -17.05
N THR A 91 7.51 9.67 -16.90
CA THR A 91 6.92 8.91 -18.01
C THR A 91 5.42 8.80 -17.79
N GLN A 92 4.64 9.15 -18.80
CA GLN A 92 3.19 8.97 -18.73
C GLN A 92 2.85 7.48 -18.92
N ALA A 93 1.99 6.95 -18.05
CA ALA A 93 1.42 5.64 -18.26
C ALA A 93 0.48 5.67 -19.47
N CYS A 94 0.44 4.57 -20.20
CA CYS A 94 -0.47 4.44 -21.34
C CYS A 94 -1.91 4.58 -20.87
N PRO A 95 -2.77 5.40 -21.51
CA PRO A 95 -4.16 5.57 -21.05
C PRO A 95 -4.98 4.28 -21.08
N LYS A 96 -4.56 3.30 -21.87
CA LYS A 96 -5.19 1.98 -21.92
C LYS A 96 -4.62 1.01 -20.89
N THR A 97 -3.58 1.40 -20.14
CA THR A 97 -2.99 0.54 -19.11
C THR A 97 -3.96 0.40 -17.95
N SER A 98 -4.30 -0.83 -17.63
CA SER A 98 -5.08 -1.14 -16.44
C SER A 98 -4.14 -1.29 -15.24
N PHE A 99 -4.52 -0.66 -14.12
CA PHE A 99 -3.85 -0.87 -12.83
C PHE A 99 -4.61 -1.86 -11.94
N GLU A 100 -5.53 -2.63 -12.53
CA GLU A 100 -6.27 -3.64 -11.79
C GLU A 100 -5.35 -4.80 -11.44
N PRO A 101 -5.23 -5.17 -10.15
CA PRO A 101 -4.39 -6.29 -9.75
C PRO A 101 -5.02 -7.62 -10.19
N ILE A 102 -4.28 -8.37 -10.99
CA ILE A 102 -4.66 -9.70 -11.47
C ILE A 102 -3.94 -10.73 -10.61
N PRO A 103 -4.61 -11.82 -10.14
CA PRO A 103 -3.93 -12.85 -9.37
C PRO A 103 -2.73 -13.44 -10.10
N ILE A 104 -1.62 -13.53 -9.40
CA ILE A 104 -0.36 -14.09 -9.90
C ILE A 104 -0.06 -15.37 -9.12
N TYR A 105 0.37 -16.42 -9.84
CA TYR A 105 0.77 -17.69 -9.28
C TYR A 105 2.29 -17.83 -9.45
N TYR A 106 2.97 -18.16 -8.36
CA TYR A 106 4.38 -18.48 -8.41
C TYR A 106 4.55 -19.99 -8.36
N CYS A 107 5.25 -20.56 -9.35
CA CYS A 107 5.46 -21.99 -9.48
C CYS A 107 6.93 -22.31 -9.35
N ALA A 108 7.23 -23.48 -8.76
CA ALA A 108 8.59 -23.96 -8.63
C ALA A 108 9.15 -24.39 -10.00
N PRO A 109 10.42 -24.03 -10.28
CA PRO A 109 11.09 -24.57 -11.47
C PRO A 109 11.44 -26.04 -11.28
N ALA A 110 11.83 -26.70 -12.38
CA ALA A 110 12.28 -28.10 -12.33
C ALA A 110 13.43 -28.29 -11.34
N GLY A 111 13.35 -29.32 -10.51
CA GLY A 111 14.32 -29.60 -9.46
C GLY A 111 14.05 -28.89 -8.12
N PHE A 112 12.94 -28.16 -8.03
CA PHE A 112 12.49 -27.49 -6.80
C PHE A 112 11.07 -27.91 -6.47
N ALA A 113 10.71 -27.74 -5.21
CA ALA A 113 9.35 -27.94 -4.73
C ALA A 113 8.97 -26.82 -3.77
N ILE A 114 7.67 -26.56 -3.66
CA ILE A 114 7.12 -25.61 -2.71
C ILE A 114 6.42 -26.38 -1.61
N LEU A 115 6.81 -26.12 -0.36
CA LEU A 115 6.15 -26.64 0.83
C LEU A 115 5.19 -25.59 1.35
N LYS A 116 3.96 -25.99 1.63
CA LYS A 116 2.91 -25.13 2.18
C LYS A 116 2.58 -25.54 3.59
N CYS A 117 2.69 -24.61 4.54
CA CYS A 117 2.22 -24.82 5.90
C CYS A 117 0.71 -24.62 5.97
N ASN A 118 0.00 -25.63 6.45
CA ASN A 118 -1.46 -25.61 6.57
C ASN A 118 -1.94 -25.35 8.00
N ASN A 119 -1.03 -25.06 8.93
CA ASN A 119 -1.41 -24.70 10.30
C ASN A 119 -2.12 -23.34 10.29
N LYS A 120 -3.34 -23.30 10.84
CA LYS A 120 -4.18 -22.10 10.82
C LYS A 120 -3.62 -20.95 11.65
N THR A 121 -2.80 -21.26 12.64
CA THR A 121 -2.18 -20.30 13.56
C THR A 121 -0.70 -20.08 13.31
N PHE A 122 -0.19 -20.55 12.16
CA PHE A 122 1.22 -20.38 11.81
C PHE A 122 1.60 -18.91 11.68
N ASN A 123 2.60 -18.50 12.42
CA ASN A 123 3.06 -17.11 12.47
C ASN A 123 4.16 -16.76 11.44
N GLY A 124 4.54 -17.70 10.60
CA GLY A 124 5.58 -17.50 9.57
C GLY A 124 6.97 -18.03 9.96
N THR A 125 7.17 -18.34 11.22
CA THR A 125 8.46 -18.87 11.74
C THR A 125 8.25 -20.09 12.62
N GLY A 126 9.25 -20.95 12.70
CA GLY A 126 9.23 -22.13 13.55
C GLY A 126 8.65 -23.37 12.88
N PRO A 127 8.36 -24.41 13.66
CA PRO A 127 7.90 -25.67 13.12
C PRO A 127 6.48 -25.59 12.58
N CYS A 128 6.22 -26.32 11.52
CA CYS A 128 4.89 -26.54 10.98
C CYS A 128 4.61 -28.04 10.97
N THR A 129 3.48 -28.47 11.51
CA THR A 129 3.12 -29.87 11.65
C THR A 129 2.26 -30.40 10.52
N ASN A 130 1.54 -29.54 9.83
CA ASN A 130 0.66 -29.92 8.72
C ASN A 130 1.21 -29.27 7.44
N VAL A 131 2.00 -30.02 6.70
CA VAL A 131 2.71 -29.53 5.51
C VAL A 131 2.23 -30.31 4.30
N SER A 132 1.95 -29.59 3.23
CA SER A 132 1.70 -30.17 1.91
C SER A 132 2.72 -29.66 0.91
N THR A 133 2.96 -30.48 -0.12
CA THR A 133 3.79 -30.07 -1.25
C THR A 133 2.88 -29.57 -2.35
N VAL A 134 3.17 -28.38 -2.86
CA VAL A 134 2.44 -27.77 -3.96
C VAL A 134 3.38 -27.42 -5.09
N GLN A 135 2.88 -27.42 -6.30
CA GLN A 135 3.64 -27.00 -7.48
C GLN A 135 3.67 -25.47 -7.60
N CYS A 136 2.56 -24.84 -7.28
CA CYS A 136 2.40 -23.40 -7.36
C CYS A 136 1.72 -22.86 -6.10
N THR A 137 1.92 -21.58 -5.83
CA THR A 137 1.20 -20.88 -4.77
C THR A 137 -0.27 -20.68 -5.16
N HIS A 138 -1.10 -20.25 -4.19
CA HIS A 138 -2.43 -19.72 -4.52
C HIS A 138 -2.30 -18.43 -5.33
N GLY A 139 -3.40 -17.99 -5.93
CA GLY A 139 -3.44 -16.72 -6.65
C GLY A 139 -3.27 -15.54 -5.71
N ILE A 140 -2.20 -14.79 -5.89
CA ILE A 140 -1.88 -13.62 -5.08
C ILE A 140 -2.15 -12.38 -5.89
N ARG A 141 -3.02 -11.51 -5.40
CA ARG A 141 -3.25 -10.21 -6.01
C ARG A 141 -2.14 -9.25 -5.63
N PRO A 142 -1.39 -8.69 -6.60
CA PRO A 142 -0.30 -7.77 -6.31
C PRO A 142 -0.82 -6.37 -5.99
N VAL A 143 -1.59 -6.24 -4.92
CA VAL A 143 -2.14 -4.96 -4.48
C VAL A 143 -1.03 -4.14 -3.84
N VAL A 144 -0.79 -2.95 -4.40
CA VAL A 144 0.19 -2.01 -3.90
C VAL A 144 -0.50 -1.03 -2.97
N SER A 145 -0.16 -1.10 -1.70
CA SER A 145 -0.71 -0.20 -0.69
C SER A 145 0.31 0.01 0.42
N THR A 146 0.08 1.03 1.23
CA THR A 146 0.87 1.31 2.44
C THR A 146 -0.06 1.30 3.64
N GLN A 147 0.45 1.01 4.81
CA GLN A 147 -0.24 0.98 6.09
C GLN A 147 -1.32 -0.10 6.21
N LEU A 148 -2.27 -0.14 5.32
CA LEU A 148 -3.36 -1.09 5.30
C LEU A 148 -3.18 -2.06 4.13
N LEU A 149 -3.31 -3.35 4.39
CA LEU A 149 -3.28 -4.38 3.37
C LEU A 149 -4.69 -4.60 2.84
N LEU A 150 -4.87 -4.44 1.54
CA LEU A 150 -6.17 -4.48 0.90
C LEU A 150 -6.35 -5.76 0.08
N ASN A 151 -7.54 -6.31 0.13
CA ASN A 151 -7.99 -7.43 -0.72
C ASN A 151 -7.10 -8.68 -0.67
N GLY A 152 -6.38 -8.87 0.44
CA GLY A 152 -5.55 -10.04 0.67
C GLY A 152 -6.32 -11.19 1.31
N SER A 153 -5.58 -12.21 1.72
CA SER A 153 -6.14 -13.35 2.45
C SER A 153 -6.42 -12.99 3.90
N LEU A 154 -7.44 -13.62 4.47
CA LEU A 154 -7.78 -13.50 5.88
C LEU A 154 -7.21 -14.67 6.67
N ALA A 155 -6.92 -14.43 7.96
CA ALA A 155 -6.59 -15.50 8.87
C ALA A 155 -7.86 -16.37 9.11
N GLU A 156 -7.69 -17.69 9.19
CA GLU A 156 -8.81 -18.62 9.26
C GLU A 156 -9.50 -18.64 10.63
N GLU A 157 -8.77 -18.50 11.72
CA GLU A 157 -9.32 -18.60 13.08
C GLU A 157 -9.29 -17.24 13.79
N GLU A 158 -8.14 -16.76 14.15
CA GLU A 158 -7.97 -15.53 14.92
C GLU A 158 -6.92 -14.63 14.32
N ILE A 159 -6.89 -13.38 14.75
CA ILE A 159 -5.90 -12.42 14.29
C ILE A 159 -4.50 -12.94 14.61
N ILE A 160 -3.61 -12.87 13.63
CA ILE A 160 -2.23 -13.32 13.77
C ILE A 160 -1.29 -12.13 13.63
N ILE A 161 -0.35 -12.03 14.54
CA ILE A 161 0.70 -11.02 14.54
C ILE A 161 1.98 -11.69 14.05
N ARG A 162 2.54 -11.18 12.97
CA ARG A 162 3.76 -11.70 12.34
C ARG A 162 4.86 -10.66 12.35
N SER A 163 6.06 -11.07 12.71
CA SER A 163 7.27 -10.27 12.59
C SER A 163 8.46 -11.21 12.47
N GLU A 164 9.50 -10.77 11.79
CA GLU A 164 10.75 -11.49 11.74
C GLU A 164 11.36 -11.66 13.14
N ASN A 165 11.27 -10.62 13.95
CA ASN A 165 11.66 -10.61 15.36
C ASN A 165 10.89 -9.53 16.11
N LEU A 166 9.97 -9.92 16.99
CA LEU A 166 9.15 -8.98 17.77
C LEU A 166 9.97 -8.17 18.78
N THR A 167 11.12 -8.64 19.19
CA THR A 167 12.01 -7.89 20.08
C THR A 167 12.78 -6.78 19.39
N ASP A 168 12.92 -6.90 18.07
CA ASP A 168 13.56 -5.90 17.24
C ASP A 168 12.53 -4.91 16.70
N ASN A 169 12.59 -3.68 17.20
CA ASN A 169 11.66 -2.61 16.79
C ASN A 169 11.88 -2.11 15.36
N THR A 170 12.98 -2.49 14.71
CA THR A 170 13.23 -2.13 13.31
C THR A 170 12.47 -3.00 12.32
N LYS A 171 11.95 -4.14 12.78
CA LYS A 171 11.21 -5.07 11.94
C LYS A 171 9.74 -4.73 11.88
N THR A 172 9.20 -4.70 10.69
CA THR A 172 7.78 -4.44 10.45
C THR A 172 6.93 -5.57 11.02
N ILE A 173 5.87 -5.17 11.72
CA ILE A 173 4.87 -6.09 12.25
C ILE A 173 3.73 -6.16 11.25
N ILE A 174 3.41 -7.38 10.81
CA ILE A 174 2.28 -7.64 9.94
C ILE A 174 1.14 -8.19 10.78
N VAL A 175 0.02 -7.48 10.80
CA VAL A 175 -1.20 -7.93 11.46
C VAL A 175 -2.11 -8.53 10.40
N HIS A 176 -2.50 -9.77 10.58
CA HIS A 176 -3.38 -10.49 9.66
C HIS A 176 -4.75 -10.62 10.30
N LEU A 177 -5.75 -9.99 9.72
CA LEU A 177 -7.11 -9.97 10.25
C LEU A 177 -7.85 -11.25 9.92
N ASN A 178 -8.80 -11.63 10.77
CA ASN A 178 -9.70 -12.76 10.55
C ASN A 178 -11.03 -12.34 9.91
N LYS A 179 -11.40 -11.07 10.07
CA LYS A 179 -12.58 -10.49 9.42
C LYS A 179 -12.17 -9.24 8.66
N PRO A 180 -12.67 -9.05 7.43
CA PRO A 180 -12.35 -7.85 6.68
C PRO A 180 -13.06 -6.63 7.26
N VAL A 181 -12.41 -5.49 7.18
CA VAL A 181 -13.03 -4.19 7.40
C VAL A 181 -13.21 -3.52 6.04
N VAL A 182 -14.43 -3.19 5.71
CA VAL A 182 -14.74 -2.59 4.42
C VAL A 182 -14.33 -1.12 4.42
N ILE A 183 -13.61 -0.71 3.40
CA ILE A 183 -13.27 0.67 3.16
C ILE A 183 -13.82 1.11 1.80
N ASN A 184 -14.62 2.17 1.82
CA ASN A 184 -15.26 2.73 0.63
C ASN A 184 -14.65 4.09 0.33
N CYS A 185 -14.04 4.24 -0.83
CA CYS A 185 -13.37 5.45 -1.23
C CYS A 185 -14.05 6.08 -2.43
N THR A 186 -14.11 7.39 -2.45
CA THR A 186 -14.82 8.16 -3.47
C THR A 186 -14.02 9.39 -3.86
N ARG A 187 -13.95 9.63 -5.15
CA ARG A 187 -13.60 10.93 -5.69
C ARG A 187 -14.88 11.54 -6.28
N PRO A 188 -15.48 12.51 -5.61
CA PRO A 188 -16.77 13.07 -6.05
C PRO A 188 -16.67 13.93 -7.29
N ASN A 189 -15.47 14.36 -7.67
CA ASN A 189 -15.25 15.22 -8.83
C ASN A 189 -15.56 14.49 -10.13
N ASN A 190 -16.33 15.11 -10.99
CA ASN A 190 -16.56 14.64 -12.35
C ASN A 190 -15.50 15.26 -13.27
N ASN A 191 -14.36 14.59 -13.42
CA ASN A 191 -13.25 15.07 -14.22
C ASN A 191 -13.46 14.79 -15.72
N THR A 192 -13.08 15.75 -16.55
CA THR A 192 -12.93 15.54 -17.98
C THR A 192 -11.46 15.35 -18.33
N ARG A 193 -11.20 14.59 -19.39
CA ARG A 193 -9.84 14.35 -19.88
C ARG A 193 -9.70 15.00 -21.24
N LYS A 194 -8.62 15.76 -21.43
CA LYS A 194 -8.25 16.31 -22.73
C LYS A 194 -6.89 15.80 -23.17
N SER A 195 -6.72 15.70 -24.47
CA SER A 195 -5.47 15.30 -25.11
C SER A 195 -4.76 16.53 -25.62
N ILE A 196 -3.48 16.67 -25.25
CA ILE A 196 -2.63 17.75 -25.71
C ILE A 196 -1.52 17.12 -26.58
N HIS A 197 -1.48 17.51 -27.85
CA HIS A 197 -0.47 16.99 -28.77
C HIS A 197 0.90 17.61 -28.48
N MET A 198 1.89 16.73 -28.27
CA MET A 198 3.28 17.13 -27.97
C MET A 198 4.25 16.77 -29.09
N GLY A 199 3.75 16.31 -30.22
CA GLY A 199 4.54 15.89 -31.37
C GLY A 199 3.88 14.74 -32.10
N PRO A 200 4.48 14.21 -33.19
CA PRO A 200 3.92 13.10 -33.96
C PRO A 200 3.73 11.86 -33.08
N GLY A 201 2.48 11.37 -32.99
CA GLY A 201 2.13 10.21 -32.17
C GLY A 201 2.31 10.36 -30.67
N ARG A 202 2.50 11.58 -30.18
CA ARG A 202 2.68 11.88 -28.74
C ARG A 202 1.55 12.75 -28.26
N ALA A 203 0.85 12.29 -27.25
CA ALA A 203 -0.22 13.05 -26.60
C ALA A 203 -0.04 13.00 -25.08
N PHE A 204 -0.22 14.16 -24.46
CA PHE A 204 -0.31 14.29 -23.02
C PHE A 204 -1.78 14.33 -22.61
N TYR A 205 -2.17 13.45 -21.72
CA TYR A 205 -3.54 13.39 -21.21
C TYR A 205 -3.62 14.15 -19.89
N ALA A 206 -4.38 15.23 -19.91
CA ALA A 206 -4.52 16.13 -18.77
C ALA A 206 -5.99 16.24 -18.35
N THR A 207 -6.20 16.67 -17.13
CA THR A 207 -7.53 17.05 -16.67
C THR A 207 -7.92 18.37 -17.35
N GLY A 208 -9.02 18.35 -18.11
CA GLY A 208 -9.50 19.52 -18.83
C GLY A 208 -10.38 20.38 -17.96
N ASP A 209 -11.41 19.78 -17.40
CA ASP A 209 -12.43 20.48 -16.62
C ASP A 209 -12.98 19.59 -15.52
N ILE A 210 -13.57 20.21 -14.50
CA ILE A 210 -14.30 19.52 -13.44
C ILE A 210 -15.74 19.96 -13.50
N ILE A 211 -16.64 19.03 -13.72
CA ILE A 211 -18.07 19.26 -13.77
C ILE A 211 -18.69 18.93 -12.41
N GLY A 212 -19.36 19.91 -11.81
CA GLY A 212 -20.09 19.71 -10.56
C GLY A 212 -19.22 19.86 -9.32
N ASP A 213 -19.22 18.85 -8.47
CA ASP A 213 -18.68 18.90 -7.11
C ASP A 213 -17.14 18.84 -7.09
N ILE A 214 -16.51 19.83 -6.46
CA ILE A 214 -15.06 19.97 -6.34
C ILE A 214 -14.54 19.47 -4.98
N ARG A 215 -15.36 18.74 -4.23
CA ARG A 215 -14.96 18.21 -2.92
C ARG A 215 -13.78 17.28 -3.03
N LYS A 216 -12.99 17.22 -1.94
CA LYS A 216 -11.86 16.32 -1.82
C LYS A 216 -12.31 14.86 -1.85
N ALA A 217 -11.43 14.00 -2.33
CA ALA A 217 -11.60 12.56 -2.18
C ALA A 217 -11.61 12.16 -0.71
N TYR A 218 -12.31 11.09 -0.40
CA TYR A 218 -12.43 10.59 0.96
C TYR A 218 -12.63 9.08 0.98
N CYS A 219 -12.31 8.48 2.11
CA CYS A 219 -12.60 7.08 2.38
C CYS A 219 -13.44 6.94 3.64
N ASN A 220 -14.44 6.08 3.59
CA ASN A 220 -15.34 5.82 4.70
C ASN A 220 -15.11 4.41 5.26
N ILE A 221 -15.02 4.34 6.58
CA ILE A 221 -14.89 3.09 7.33
C ILE A 221 -15.93 3.11 8.45
N SER A 222 -16.59 1.98 8.69
CA SER A 222 -17.47 1.82 9.84
C SER A 222 -16.67 1.97 11.13
N LYS A 223 -17.04 2.92 11.95
CA LYS A 223 -16.38 3.17 13.23
C LYS A 223 -16.48 1.99 14.18
N GLN A 224 -17.63 1.32 14.20
CA GLN A 224 -17.82 0.13 15.02
C GLN A 224 -16.90 -1.02 14.57
N ASP A 225 -16.85 -1.30 13.28
CA ASP A 225 -16.02 -2.37 12.74
C ASP A 225 -14.53 -2.12 13.00
N TRP A 226 -14.11 -0.88 12.84
CA TRP A 226 -12.72 -0.50 13.10
C TRP A 226 -12.35 -0.63 14.57
N ASN A 227 -13.21 -0.15 15.48
CA ASN A 227 -12.97 -0.25 16.92
C ASN A 227 -12.96 -1.71 17.39
N ASN A 228 -13.86 -2.55 16.86
CA ASN A 228 -13.86 -3.97 17.15
C ASN A 228 -12.56 -4.64 16.70
N THR A 229 -12.11 -4.29 15.51
CA THR A 229 -10.85 -4.81 14.95
C THR A 229 -9.65 -4.38 15.80
N LEU A 230 -9.56 -3.10 16.16
CA LEU A 230 -8.48 -2.61 17.03
C LEU A 230 -8.49 -3.29 18.38
N GLY A 231 -9.67 -3.51 18.97
CA GLY A 231 -9.80 -4.21 20.24
C GLY A 231 -9.24 -5.63 20.19
N GLN A 232 -9.51 -6.35 19.12
CA GLN A 232 -8.95 -7.69 18.90
C GLN A 232 -7.45 -7.66 18.68
N ILE A 233 -6.96 -6.68 17.92
CA ILE A 233 -5.51 -6.48 17.72
C ILE A 233 -4.80 -6.20 19.04
N VAL A 234 -5.37 -5.33 19.86
CA VAL A 234 -4.83 -5.00 21.19
C VAL A 234 -4.75 -6.25 22.06
N THR A 235 -5.78 -7.09 22.05
CA THR A 235 -5.78 -8.35 22.80
C THR A 235 -4.61 -9.24 22.38
N LYS A 236 -4.39 -9.37 21.08
CA LYS A 236 -3.26 -10.15 20.55
C LYS A 236 -1.89 -9.52 20.84
N LEU A 237 -1.78 -8.21 20.75
CA LEU A 237 -0.54 -7.51 21.09
C LEU A 237 -0.19 -7.65 22.57
N ARG A 238 -1.18 -7.63 23.46
CA ARG A 238 -0.96 -7.85 24.89
C ARG A 238 -0.42 -9.24 25.21
N GLU A 239 -0.84 -10.25 24.50
CA GLU A 239 -0.28 -11.60 24.62
C GLU A 239 1.20 -11.62 24.27
N LYS A 240 1.61 -10.85 23.28
CA LYS A 240 3.01 -10.77 22.81
C LYS A 240 3.87 -9.84 23.66
N PHE A 241 3.31 -8.76 24.19
CA PHE A 241 4.01 -7.70 24.92
C PHE A 241 3.63 -7.63 26.40
N ARG A 242 3.26 -8.75 27.01
CA ARG A 242 3.07 -8.92 28.45
C ARG A 242 2.24 -7.84 29.13
N ASN A 243 0.98 -7.69 28.72
CA ASN A 243 0.00 -6.82 29.39
C ASN A 243 0.41 -5.36 29.52
N LYS A 244 1.11 -4.82 28.55
CA LYS A 244 1.43 -3.40 28.49
C LYS A 244 0.25 -2.60 27.94
N THR A 245 0.22 -1.32 28.25
CA THR A 245 -0.70 -0.39 27.59
C THR A 245 -0.32 -0.24 26.13
N ILE A 246 -1.28 -0.46 25.24
CA ILE A 246 -1.08 -0.35 23.82
C ILE A 246 -1.55 1.01 23.33
N VAL A 247 -0.68 1.73 22.66
CA VAL A 247 -0.96 3.04 22.09
C VAL A 247 -0.81 2.97 20.57
N PHE A 248 -1.84 3.40 19.86
CA PHE A 248 -1.75 3.62 18.44
C PHE A 248 -1.58 5.11 18.17
N ASN A 249 -0.60 5.46 17.37
CA ASN A 249 -0.31 6.83 17.01
C ASN A 249 0.00 6.93 15.51
N GLN A 250 -0.07 8.14 14.98
CA GLN A 250 0.25 8.42 13.60
C GLN A 250 1.75 8.24 13.33
N PRO A 251 2.18 8.05 12.08
CA PRO A 251 3.59 7.99 11.73
C PRO A 251 4.33 9.24 12.19
N ALA A 252 5.59 9.04 12.57
CA ALA A 252 6.41 10.13 13.14
C ALA A 252 6.80 11.20 12.12
N GLY A 253 6.66 10.92 10.83
CA GLY A 253 7.01 11.80 9.74
C GLY A 253 7.66 11.03 8.59
N GLY A 254 7.95 11.73 7.51
CA GLY A 254 8.55 11.17 6.31
C GLY A 254 7.81 11.60 5.04
N ASP A 255 8.13 10.94 3.95
CA ASP A 255 7.49 11.19 2.67
C ASP A 255 5.99 10.81 2.71
N PRO A 256 5.12 11.49 1.96
CA PRO A 256 3.69 11.18 1.92
C PRO A 256 3.40 9.71 1.59
N GLU A 257 4.27 9.07 0.84
CA GLU A 257 4.15 7.65 0.46
C GLU A 257 4.26 6.71 1.67
N ILE A 258 4.86 7.16 2.77
CA ILE A 258 5.04 6.36 3.99
C ILE A 258 4.06 6.79 5.08
N VAL A 259 3.84 8.10 5.20
CA VAL A 259 3.03 8.71 6.26
C VAL A 259 1.54 8.53 6.03
N MET A 260 1.14 8.34 4.78
CA MET A 260 -0.25 8.19 4.37
C MET A 260 -0.56 6.78 3.90
N HIS A 261 -1.82 6.40 4.00
CA HIS A 261 -2.33 5.22 3.33
C HIS A 261 -2.44 5.51 1.84
N THR A 262 -1.61 4.87 1.04
CA THR A 262 -1.59 5.03 -0.41
C THR A 262 -2.10 3.78 -1.08
N PHE A 263 -2.90 3.93 -2.12
CA PHE A 263 -3.46 2.83 -2.89
C PHE A 263 -3.98 3.32 -4.24
N ASN A 264 -4.28 2.38 -5.11
CA ASN A 264 -4.91 2.67 -6.40
C ASN A 264 -6.41 2.40 -6.31
N CYS A 265 -7.22 3.37 -6.69
CA CYS A 265 -8.67 3.25 -6.74
C CYS A 265 -9.17 3.68 -8.11
N GLY A 266 -9.68 2.73 -8.88
CA GLY A 266 -10.23 3.00 -10.21
C GLY A 266 -9.24 3.58 -11.22
N GLY A 267 -7.94 3.41 -11.00
CA GLY A 267 -6.88 3.97 -11.82
C GLY A 267 -6.28 5.27 -11.31
N GLU A 268 -6.83 5.84 -10.27
CA GLU A 268 -6.30 7.03 -9.59
C GLU A 268 -5.55 6.63 -8.32
N PHE A 269 -4.49 7.35 -8.00
CA PHE A 269 -3.66 7.06 -6.82
C PHE A 269 -4.06 7.96 -5.66
N PHE A 270 -4.59 7.33 -4.62
CA PHE A 270 -5.09 8.01 -3.43
C PHE A 270 -4.05 8.01 -2.32
N TYR A 271 -3.97 9.13 -1.62
CA TYR A 271 -3.12 9.36 -0.44
C TYR A 271 -4.03 9.81 0.69
N CYS A 272 -4.33 8.91 1.62
CA CYS A 272 -5.31 9.16 2.67
C CYS A 272 -4.64 9.35 4.02
N ASN A 273 -5.10 10.34 4.77
CA ASN A 273 -4.67 10.58 6.13
C ASN A 273 -5.39 9.62 7.07
N THR A 274 -4.63 8.79 7.76
CA THR A 274 -5.14 7.75 8.65
C THR A 274 -5.06 8.13 10.13
N THR A 275 -4.85 9.38 10.47
CA THR A 275 -4.73 9.83 11.86
C THR A 275 -5.92 9.41 12.72
N GLN A 276 -7.13 9.43 12.17
CA GLN A 276 -8.34 9.04 12.89
C GLN A 276 -8.41 7.53 13.17
N LEU A 277 -7.71 6.72 12.41
CA LEU A 277 -7.65 5.27 12.63
C LEU A 277 -6.64 4.90 13.72
N PHE A 278 -5.55 5.62 13.82
CA PHE A 278 -4.43 5.33 14.70
C PHE A 278 -4.21 6.47 15.71
N ASN A 279 -5.21 6.70 16.52
CA ASN A 279 -5.18 7.72 17.60
C ASN A 279 -5.98 7.20 18.79
N SER A 280 -5.43 6.21 19.49
CA SER A 280 -6.10 5.60 20.62
C SER A 280 -5.09 5.04 21.62
N THR A 281 -5.50 5.01 22.88
CA THR A 281 -4.75 4.40 23.98
C THR A 281 -5.61 3.32 24.61
N TRP A 282 -5.04 2.13 24.75
CA TRP A 282 -5.72 0.97 25.32
C TRP A 282 -5.01 0.57 26.61
N PRO A 283 -5.54 1.00 27.77
CA PRO A 283 -4.92 0.73 29.06
C PRO A 283 -4.82 -0.78 29.33
N HIS A 284 -3.76 -1.18 30.02
CA HIS A 284 -3.49 -2.59 30.32
C HIS A 284 -4.59 -3.28 31.13
N ASN A 285 -5.37 -2.53 31.88
CA ASN A 285 -6.48 -3.01 32.69
C ASN A 285 -7.83 -3.04 31.97
N SER A 286 -7.89 -2.50 30.75
CA SER A 286 -9.16 -2.44 30.04
C SER A 286 -9.47 -3.77 29.38
N THR A 287 -10.66 -4.30 29.65
CA THR A 287 -11.23 -5.39 28.88
C THR A 287 -12.07 -4.81 27.78
N TRP A 288 -11.82 -5.28 26.55
CA TRP A 288 -12.66 -4.93 25.42
C TRP A 288 -14.03 -5.58 25.57
N ASN A 289 -15.07 -4.77 25.71
CA ASN A 289 -16.46 -5.22 25.68
C ASN A 289 -17.11 -4.77 24.37
N ASP A 290 -17.58 -5.70 23.58
CA ASP A 290 -18.34 -5.43 22.36
C ASP A 290 -19.60 -4.57 22.61
N THR A 291 -20.07 -4.53 23.84
CA THR A 291 -21.28 -3.81 24.24
C THR A 291 -21.02 -2.33 24.60
N GLU A 292 -19.81 -1.93 24.84
CA GLU A 292 -19.48 -0.52 25.18
C GLU A 292 -19.32 0.36 23.96
N THR A 293 -19.30 -0.19 22.77
CA THR A 293 -19.17 0.58 21.55
C THR A 293 -20.52 0.95 20.99
N ASN A 294 -21.14 1.93 21.61
CA ASN A 294 -22.20 2.72 20.97
C ASN A 294 -21.63 3.69 19.91
N SER A 295 -20.51 3.35 19.32
CA SER A 295 -19.91 4.15 18.27
C SER A 295 -20.58 3.84 16.94
N THR A 296 -21.83 4.27 16.84
CA THR A 296 -22.52 4.32 15.56
C THR A 296 -21.96 5.52 14.79
N GLY A 297 -21.42 5.27 13.65
CA GLY A 297 -20.88 6.33 12.83
C GLY A 297 -19.91 5.81 11.79
N ILE A 298 -19.47 6.75 10.98
CA ILE A 298 -18.54 6.51 9.90
C ILE A 298 -17.30 7.34 10.15
N ILE A 299 -16.13 6.72 10.05
CA ILE A 299 -14.87 7.43 10.03
C ILE A 299 -14.63 7.86 8.59
N GLU A 300 -14.53 9.15 8.38
CA GLU A 300 -14.20 9.72 7.07
C GLU A 300 -12.73 10.12 7.05
N LEU A 301 -11.95 9.48 6.20
CA LEU A 301 -10.54 9.78 6.03
C LEU A 301 -10.38 10.77 4.86
N PRO A 302 -9.76 11.93 5.08
CA PRO A 302 -9.48 12.84 3.98
C PRO A 302 -8.38 12.28 3.10
N CYS A 303 -8.59 12.34 1.80
CA CYS A 303 -7.67 11.82 0.81
C CYS A 303 -7.26 12.88 -0.20
N ARG A 304 -6.04 12.75 -0.69
CA ARG A 304 -5.52 13.52 -1.81
C ARG A 304 -5.27 12.57 -2.97
N ILE A 305 -5.33 13.10 -4.19
CA ILE A 305 -5.00 12.36 -5.39
C ILE A 305 -3.74 12.95 -5.99
N LYS A 306 -2.80 12.09 -6.34
CA LYS A 306 -1.59 12.47 -7.06
C LYS A 306 -1.55 11.78 -8.41
N GLN A 307 -1.13 12.51 -9.42
CA GLN A 307 -0.91 11.97 -10.76
C GLN A 307 0.57 11.67 -11.02
N ILE A 308 1.49 12.41 -10.40
CA ILE A 308 2.93 12.15 -10.48
C ILE A 308 3.35 11.31 -9.28
N ILE A 309 3.75 10.10 -9.54
CA ILE A 309 4.01 9.07 -8.52
C ILE A 309 5.44 8.58 -8.66
N ASN A 310 6.14 8.52 -7.53
CA ASN A 310 7.42 7.84 -7.45
C ASN A 310 7.18 6.33 -7.50
N ARG A 311 7.50 5.75 -8.63
CA ARG A 311 7.24 4.33 -8.89
C ARG A 311 8.18 3.47 -8.06
N TRP A 312 7.63 2.69 -7.13
CA TRP A 312 8.33 1.63 -6.39
C TRP A 312 9.60 2.09 -5.67
N GLN A 313 9.67 3.35 -5.27
CA GLN A 313 10.87 3.93 -4.64
C GLN A 313 12.14 3.87 -5.52
N GLU A 314 11.99 3.68 -6.82
CA GLU A 314 13.10 3.81 -7.75
C GLU A 314 13.54 5.27 -7.84
N VAL A 315 14.77 5.53 -7.42
CA VAL A 315 15.35 6.87 -7.51
C VAL A 315 15.54 7.26 -8.99
N GLY A 316 15.04 8.42 -9.36
CA GLY A 316 15.22 8.96 -10.71
C GLY A 316 14.12 8.59 -11.71
N LYS A 317 13.10 7.85 -11.30
CA LYS A 317 11.96 7.52 -12.16
C LYS A 317 10.64 7.89 -11.49
N ALA A 318 9.82 8.62 -12.22
CA ALA A 318 8.46 8.95 -11.79
C ALA A 318 7.47 8.59 -12.91
N MET A 319 6.25 8.28 -12.53
CA MET A 319 5.17 7.97 -13.45
C MET A 319 4.08 9.02 -13.34
N TYR A 320 3.61 9.51 -14.48
CA TYR A 320 2.39 10.31 -14.54
C TYR A 320 1.22 9.40 -14.88
N ALA A 321 0.24 9.35 -13.99
CA ALA A 321 -1.01 8.61 -14.21
C ALA A 321 -2.01 9.52 -14.92
N PRO A 322 -2.45 9.19 -16.13
CA PRO A 322 -3.47 9.98 -16.83
C PRO A 322 -4.75 10.07 -16.01
N PRO A 323 -5.47 11.20 -16.07
CA PRO A 323 -6.70 11.35 -15.31
C PRO A 323 -7.78 10.40 -15.80
N ILE A 324 -8.59 9.93 -14.87
CA ILE A 324 -9.75 9.09 -15.15
C ILE A 324 -10.98 9.97 -15.24
N LYS A 325 -11.78 9.76 -16.29
CA LYS A 325 -13.02 10.49 -16.51
C LYS A 325 -14.08 10.12 -15.48
N GLY A 326 -14.91 11.09 -15.12
CA GLY A 326 -16.08 10.87 -14.30
C GLY A 326 -15.79 10.80 -12.80
N LYS A 327 -16.76 10.34 -12.06
CA LYS A 327 -16.67 10.07 -10.62
C LYS A 327 -16.04 8.69 -10.40
N ILE A 328 -15.27 8.56 -9.34
CA ILE A 328 -14.62 7.29 -9.01
C ILE A 328 -15.15 6.82 -7.66
N ARG A 329 -15.52 5.55 -7.60
CA ARG A 329 -15.83 4.83 -6.37
C ARG A 329 -15.14 3.48 -6.38
N CYS A 330 -14.58 3.11 -5.25
CA CYS A 330 -14.05 1.77 -5.06
C CYS A 330 -14.35 1.28 -3.66
N SER A 331 -14.56 -0.02 -3.54
CA SER A 331 -14.75 -0.70 -2.27
C SER A 331 -13.66 -1.74 -2.12
N SER A 332 -12.97 -1.74 -1.01
CA SER A 332 -11.90 -2.68 -0.70
C SER A 332 -12.09 -3.27 0.68
N ASN A 333 -11.51 -4.45 0.90
CA ASN A 333 -11.47 -5.08 2.20
C ASN A 333 -10.10 -4.89 2.82
N ILE A 334 -10.05 -4.29 4.01
CA ILE A 334 -8.84 -4.26 4.81
C ILE A 334 -8.66 -5.64 5.42
N THR A 335 -7.61 -6.34 5.04
CA THR A 335 -7.32 -7.70 5.49
C THR A 335 -6.09 -7.79 6.39
N GLY A 336 -5.34 -6.71 6.50
CA GLY A 336 -4.17 -6.65 7.36
C GLY A 336 -3.67 -5.24 7.56
N LEU A 337 -2.69 -5.12 8.43
CA LEU A 337 -2.04 -3.86 8.78
C LEU A 337 -0.54 -4.06 8.82
N LEU A 338 0.18 -3.02 8.44
CA LEU A 338 1.62 -2.93 8.62
C LEU A 338 1.90 -1.94 9.76
N LEU A 339 2.51 -2.43 10.82
CA LEU A 339 2.80 -1.63 12.00
C LEU A 339 4.30 -1.60 12.30
N THR A 340 4.74 -0.51 12.86
CA THR A 340 6.07 -0.36 13.45
C THR A 340 5.93 -0.02 14.93
N ARG A 341 6.79 -0.61 15.75
CA ARG A 341 6.82 -0.36 17.17
C ARG A 341 7.90 0.67 17.49
N ASP A 342 7.57 1.63 18.34
CA ASP A 342 8.55 2.59 18.77
C ASP A 342 9.62 1.92 19.64
N GLY A 343 10.89 2.19 19.33
CA GLY A 343 12.02 1.77 20.13
C GLY A 343 12.15 2.65 21.37
N GLY A 344 11.98 2.05 22.54
CA GLY A 344 12.40 2.67 23.78
C GLY A 344 13.80 2.19 24.15
N ASN A 345 14.69 3.10 24.56
CA ASN A 345 15.96 2.71 25.12
C ASN A 345 15.71 1.91 26.39
N GLY A 346 16.16 0.69 26.42
CA GLY A 346 15.91 -0.28 27.49
C GLY A 346 16.41 0.10 28.87
N ASN A 347 17.08 1.23 29.03
CA ASN A 347 17.48 1.75 30.32
C ASN A 347 16.36 2.50 31.07
N GLY A 348 15.23 2.68 30.40
CA GLY A 348 14.02 3.23 31.00
C GLY A 348 12.92 2.18 31.01
N SER A 349 13.16 1.01 31.57
CA SER A 349 12.21 -0.09 31.69
C SER A 349 10.96 0.23 32.52
N THR A 350 10.73 1.49 32.84
CA THR A 350 9.50 2.02 33.43
C THR A 350 8.42 2.30 32.38
N GLY A 351 8.72 2.07 31.10
CA GLY A 351 7.73 2.19 30.03
C GLY A 351 6.69 1.08 30.12
N THR A 352 5.53 1.42 30.65
CA THR A 352 4.36 0.55 30.65
C THR A 352 3.63 0.57 29.32
N ASN A 353 4.08 1.40 28.40
CA ASN A 353 3.43 1.65 27.12
C ASN A 353 4.23 1.09 25.95
N GLU A 354 3.53 0.46 25.01
CA GLU A 354 4.06 0.12 23.70
C GLU A 354 3.29 0.95 22.67
N THR A 355 4.02 1.71 21.87
CA THR A 355 3.43 2.56 20.82
C THR A 355 3.61 1.90 19.46
N PHE A 356 2.51 1.77 18.75
CA PHE A 356 2.48 1.21 17.39
C PHE A 356 2.04 2.27 16.40
N ARG A 357 2.76 2.38 15.30
CA ARG A 357 2.49 3.34 14.23
C ARG A 357 2.29 2.60 12.93
N PRO A 358 1.35 3.04 12.08
CA PRO A 358 1.23 2.45 10.76
C PRO A 358 2.51 2.71 9.96
N GLY A 359 2.91 1.73 9.18
CA GLY A 359 4.11 1.79 8.39
C GLY A 359 3.86 1.29 6.97
N GLY A 360 4.90 1.11 6.22
CA GLY A 360 4.83 0.63 4.86
C GLY A 360 5.98 1.20 4.03
N GLY A 361 5.83 1.13 2.72
CA GLY A 361 6.82 1.61 1.77
C GLY A 361 7.73 0.53 1.22
N ASN A 362 7.96 -0.56 1.94
CA ASN A 362 8.65 -1.71 1.41
C ASN A 362 7.62 -2.74 0.92
N MET A 363 7.50 -2.88 -0.40
CA MET A 363 6.53 -3.79 -0.99
C MET A 363 6.78 -5.25 -0.66
N LYS A 364 7.99 -5.62 -0.27
CA LYS A 364 8.28 -6.98 0.20
C LYS A 364 7.44 -7.37 1.41
N ASP A 365 7.13 -6.43 2.28
CA ASP A 365 6.27 -6.68 3.43
C ASP A 365 4.82 -7.00 3.00
N ASN A 366 4.33 -6.33 1.97
CA ASN A 366 3.02 -6.65 1.41
C ASN A 366 2.98 -8.08 0.87
N TRP A 367 4.04 -8.51 0.19
CA TRP A 367 4.12 -9.87 -0.37
C TRP A 367 4.35 -10.92 0.72
N ARG A 368 5.07 -10.60 1.78
CA ARG A 368 5.24 -11.50 2.92
C ARG A 368 3.92 -11.86 3.60
N SER A 369 2.95 -10.96 3.58
CA SER A 369 1.62 -11.22 4.15
C SER A 369 0.89 -12.38 3.46
N GLU A 370 1.22 -12.67 2.22
CA GLU A 370 0.63 -13.75 1.43
C GLU A 370 1.55 -14.96 1.29
N LEU A 371 2.86 -14.75 1.25
CA LEU A 371 3.85 -15.80 0.98
C LEU A 371 4.39 -16.48 2.24
N TYR A 372 3.98 -16.06 3.43
CA TYR A 372 4.53 -16.54 4.71
C TYR A 372 4.43 -18.04 4.91
N LYS A 373 3.46 -18.69 4.30
CA LYS A 373 3.18 -20.13 4.45
C LYS A 373 3.92 -21.01 3.46
N TYR A 374 4.67 -20.43 2.54
CA TYR A 374 5.40 -21.16 1.51
C TYR A 374 6.88 -21.18 1.75
N LYS A 375 7.50 -22.33 1.46
CA LYS A 375 8.94 -22.51 1.50
C LYS A 375 9.39 -23.21 0.23
N VAL A 376 10.31 -22.60 -0.50
CA VAL A 376 10.90 -23.21 -1.68
C VAL A 376 12.10 -24.05 -1.26
N VAL A 377 12.12 -25.31 -1.68
CA VAL A 377 13.19 -26.24 -1.37
C VAL A 377 13.74 -26.85 -2.64
N LYS A 378 15.04 -27.16 -2.62
CA LYS A 378 15.71 -27.86 -3.71
C LYS A 378 15.57 -29.36 -3.51
N ILE A 379 15.28 -30.07 -4.59
CA ILE A 379 15.23 -31.53 -4.58
C ILE A 379 16.60 -32.06 -5.01
N GLU A 380 17.24 -32.82 -4.14
CA GLU A 380 18.47 -33.56 -4.44
C GLU A 380 18.14 -35.05 -4.39
N PRO A 381 17.91 -35.70 -5.55
CA PRO A 381 17.35 -37.05 -5.57
C PRO A 381 18.32 -38.14 -5.20
N LEU A 382 19.63 -37.83 -5.14
CA LEU A 382 20.65 -38.81 -4.77
C LEU A 382 21.04 -38.60 -3.32
N GLY A 383 20.80 -39.60 -2.51
CA GLY A 383 21.17 -39.63 -1.11
C GLY A 383 21.69 -40.99 -0.67
N LEU A 384 22.51 -40.98 0.35
CA LEU A 384 22.99 -42.18 0.99
C LEU A 384 22.55 -42.18 2.44
N ALA A 385 21.98 -43.29 2.89
CA ALA A 385 21.57 -43.46 4.27
C ALA A 385 22.28 -44.68 4.87
N PRO A 386 22.63 -44.64 6.15
CA PRO A 386 23.22 -45.81 6.81
C PRO A 386 22.18 -46.94 6.84
N THR A 387 22.63 -48.12 6.54
CA THR A 387 21.81 -49.33 6.59
C THR A 387 22.37 -50.28 7.64
N LYS A 388 21.51 -51.09 8.26
CA LYS A 388 21.92 -52.18 9.15
C LYS A 388 22.48 -53.36 8.38
N ALA A 389 22.34 -53.40 7.05
CA ALA A 389 22.85 -54.47 6.22
C ALA A 389 24.37 -54.43 6.20
N LYS A 390 24.98 -55.55 6.46
CA LYS A 390 26.43 -55.70 6.33
C LYS A 390 26.78 -56.02 4.89
N ARG A 391 27.92 -55.48 4.42
CA ARG A 391 28.45 -55.83 3.10
C ARG A 391 28.75 -57.33 3.08
N ARG A 392 28.13 -58.05 2.18
CA ARG A 392 28.40 -59.45 1.96
C ARG A 392 29.65 -59.57 1.08
N VAL A 393 30.74 -59.93 1.67
CA VAL A 393 31.95 -60.26 0.92
C VAL A 393 31.88 -61.73 0.57
N VAL A 394 31.65 -62.01 -0.70
CA VAL A 394 31.86 -63.39 -1.19
C VAL A 394 33.34 -63.60 -1.31
N GLN A 395 33.86 -64.30 -0.36
CA GLN A 395 35.26 -64.78 -0.47
C GLN A 395 35.32 -65.81 -1.62
N ARG A 396 35.93 -65.40 -2.72
CA ARG A 396 36.26 -66.40 -3.75
C ARG A 396 37.21 -67.33 -3.11
N GLU A 397 36.71 -68.53 -2.85
CA GLU A 397 37.61 -69.62 -2.56
C GLU A 397 38.66 -69.69 -3.69
N LYS A 398 39.93 -69.67 -3.31
CA LYS A 398 40.96 -69.97 -4.27
C LYS A 398 40.58 -71.32 -4.82
N ARG A 399 40.03 -71.35 -6.04
CA ARG A 399 39.96 -72.61 -6.73
C ARG A 399 41.35 -73.21 -6.65
N ALA A 400 41.45 -74.46 -6.13
CA ALA A 400 42.70 -75.20 -6.06
C ALA A 400 43.40 -75.06 -7.41
N VAL A 401 44.60 -74.51 -7.35
CA VAL A 401 45.42 -74.19 -8.54
C VAL A 401 45.62 -75.42 -9.39
N GLY A 402 45.41 -76.60 -8.84
CA GLY A 402 45.53 -77.88 -9.54
C GLY A 402 44.51 -78.07 -10.69
N LEU A 403 43.34 -77.48 -10.61
CA LEU A 403 42.35 -77.62 -11.69
C LEU A 403 42.62 -76.70 -12.89
N GLY A 404 43.26 -75.55 -12.67
CA GLY A 404 43.68 -74.70 -13.76
C GLY A 404 44.93 -75.16 -14.47
N ALA A 405 45.77 -75.90 -13.78
CA ALA A 405 47.01 -76.41 -14.35
C ALA A 405 46.80 -77.69 -15.20
N LEU A 406 45.62 -78.28 -15.17
CA LEU A 406 45.31 -79.47 -15.96
C LEU A 406 44.74 -79.11 -17.33
N PHE A 407 44.66 -77.87 -17.65
CA PHE A 407 44.20 -77.39 -18.94
C PHE A 407 45.23 -76.41 -19.51
#